data_55660989bd4b1f65ec60b7eb5f8ea28b
#
_entry.id   55660989bd4b1f65ec60b7eb5f8ea28b
#
_cell.length_a   1.000
_cell.length_b   1.000
_cell.length_c   1.000
_cell.angle_alpha   90.00
_cell.angle_beta   90.00
_cell.angle_gamma   90.00
#
_symmetry.space_group_name_H-M   'P 1'
#
loop_
_entity.id
_entity.type
_entity.pdbx_description
1 polymer ?
#
loop_
_entity_poly.entity_id
_entity_poly.type
_entity_poly.pdbx_seq_one_letter_code
_entity_poly.pdbx_strand_id
1 'polypeptide(L)'
;MPQNDIIIVGGGISGMSLAHYCAKNGLKPLVIDKNGRLGGSFYTYRTADFWFELGAHSCYNSYGNLVGLLEDTGIKDKIIKPGSAGYKLFSGGEVKSIMSQMSIPELLFSLPKIFNAKMDGETVESHYSKIVGKKNFNRAICPMFNAVICQQANDFPADMLFKKRERRKDVIKKFSLPNGVQTITDTIAAQPAIETIIDKEIMEIVFKSGVYKVTASDGKSFESHRLALATPSNVAAKMLKKSFPDLAKKLAALKAENVETVGVIIKKDATKIVPIAALAASDDVFYSFVSRDTFPDSKYRGFAFHFKAGASSHEKRLERIAQVLGTRNFEQIATAGHVIPSLRLGHKEKINAIDALIAGTTLMLTGNYFAGLAIEDCVSRSLQESNRLIR
;
A
#
# COMPACT_ATOMS: atom_id res chain seq x y z
N MET A 1 6.67 -30.51 19.92
CA MET A 1 6.71 -30.14 18.49
C MET A 1 6.06 -28.76 18.39
N PRO A 2 6.52 -27.87 17.51
CA PRO A 2 5.85 -26.58 17.29
C PRO A 2 4.39 -26.79 16.92
N GLN A 3 3.49 -26.00 17.50
CA GLN A 3 2.04 -26.12 17.30
C GLN A 3 1.62 -25.64 15.89
N ASN A 4 2.37 -24.71 15.29
CA ASN A 4 2.13 -24.12 13.99
C ASN A 4 3.25 -24.47 13.02
N ASP A 5 2.91 -24.75 11.76
CA ASP A 5 3.88 -25.13 10.73
C ASP A 5 4.72 -23.93 10.27
N ILE A 6 4.16 -22.74 10.38
CA ILE A 6 4.80 -21.48 10.01
C ILE A 6 4.30 -20.32 10.88
N ILE A 7 5.20 -19.46 11.31
CA ILE A 7 4.88 -18.17 11.93
C ILE A 7 5.05 -17.05 10.89
N ILE A 8 4.06 -16.16 10.78
CA ILE A 8 4.06 -15.01 9.89
C ILE A 8 3.94 -13.75 10.74
N VAL A 9 4.96 -12.89 10.73
CA VAL A 9 4.94 -11.62 11.47
C VAL A 9 4.52 -10.50 10.53
N GLY A 10 3.36 -9.88 10.85
CA GLY A 10 2.70 -8.84 10.06
C GLY A 10 1.46 -9.36 9.33
N GLY A 11 0.29 -8.86 9.74
CA GLY A 11 -1.04 -9.23 9.23
C GLY A 11 -1.57 -8.28 8.14
N GLY A 12 -0.69 -7.57 7.40
CA GLY A 12 -1.06 -6.83 6.20
C GLY A 12 -1.40 -7.75 5.02
N ILE A 13 -1.78 -7.18 3.87
CA ILE A 13 -2.15 -8.00 2.69
C ILE A 13 -1.04 -8.99 2.30
N SER A 14 0.23 -8.64 2.46
CA SER A 14 1.35 -9.54 2.19
C SER A 14 1.37 -10.75 3.11
N GLY A 15 1.24 -10.55 4.43
CA GLY A 15 1.21 -11.65 5.40
C GLY A 15 -0.05 -12.48 5.29
N MET A 16 -1.21 -11.84 5.11
CA MET A 16 -2.48 -12.55 4.98
C MET A 16 -2.56 -13.37 3.69
N SER A 17 -2.10 -12.84 2.55
CA SER A 17 -2.04 -13.63 1.31
C SER A 17 -1.04 -14.79 1.41
N LEU A 18 0.10 -14.59 2.09
CA LEU A 18 1.03 -15.67 2.35
C LEU A 18 0.40 -16.76 3.24
N ALA A 19 -0.31 -16.36 4.31
CA ALA A 19 -1.04 -17.30 5.18
C ALA A 19 -2.05 -18.11 4.38
N HIS A 20 -2.83 -17.46 3.50
CA HIS A 20 -3.77 -18.14 2.62
C HIS A 20 -3.09 -19.16 1.72
N TYR A 21 -1.99 -18.81 1.04
CA TYR A 21 -1.28 -19.74 0.17
C TYR A 21 -0.63 -20.90 0.95
N CYS A 22 -0.10 -20.63 2.15
CA CYS A 22 0.41 -21.68 3.03
C CYS A 22 -0.71 -22.63 3.47
N ALA A 23 -1.87 -22.11 3.87
CA ALA A 23 -3.03 -22.91 4.26
C ALA A 23 -3.56 -23.74 3.09
N LYS A 24 -3.64 -23.17 1.89
CA LYS A 24 -4.02 -23.88 0.66
C LYS A 24 -3.09 -25.06 0.34
N ASN A 25 -1.84 -24.99 0.79
CA ASN A 25 -0.83 -26.05 0.68
C ASN A 25 -0.75 -26.97 1.92
N GLY A 26 -1.76 -26.95 2.78
CA GLY A 26 -1.91 -27.85 3.91
C GLY A 26 -1.12 -27.48 5.16
N LEU A 27 -0.48 -26.30 5.20
CA LEU A 27 0.20 -25.79 6.39
C LEU A 27 -0.78 -25.08 7.35
N LYS A 28 -0.41 -25.01 8.63
CA LYS A 28 -1.14 -24.29 9.68
C LYS A 28 -0.37 -22.99 10.03
N PRO A 29 -0.66 -21.87 9.36
CA PRO A 29 -0.01 -20.60 9.64
C PRO A 29 -0.55 -19.94 10.90
N LEU A 30 0.36 -19.37 11.70
CA LEU A 30 0.08 -18.43 12.77
C LEU A 30 0.51 -17.02 12.32
N VAL A 31 -0.44 -16.10 12.15
CA VAL A 31 -0.18 -14.70 11.83
C VAL A 31 -0.18 -13.86 13.10
N ILE A 32 0.90 -13.11 13.34
CA ILE A 32 1.03 -12.24 14.51
C ILE A 32 1.15 -10.79 14.04
N ASP A 33 0.26 -9.90 14.49
CA ASP A 33 0.32 -8.47 14.18
C ASP A 33 0.37 -7.63 15.47
N LYS A 34 1.13 -6.53 15.42
CA LYS A 34 1.27 -5.61 16.55
C LYS A 34 0.07 -4.70 16.78
N ASN A 35 -0.77 -4.52 15.76
CA ASN A 35 -1.95 -3.67 15.84
C ASN A 35 -3.17 -4.48 16.29
N GLY A 36 -4.17 -3.79 16.85
CA GLY A 36 -5.46 -4.37 17.23
C GLY A 36 -6.36 -4.74 16.03
N ARG A 37 -5.82 -4.75 14.81
CA ARG A 37 -6.51 -5.16 13.58
C ARG A 37 -5.52 -5.72 12.57
N LEU A 38 -6.02 -6.60 11.72
CA LEU A 38 -5.34 -7.06 10.52
C LEU A 38 -5.54 -6.08 9.36
N GLY A 39 -4.85 -6.32 8.25
CA GLY A 39 -4.97 -5.55 7.01
C GLY A 39 -3.78 -4.62 6.71
N GLY A 40 -3.05 -4.18 7.74
CA GLY A 40 -1.94 -3.24 7.52
C GLY A 40 -2.40 -1.97 6.80
N SER A 41 -1.90 -1.74 5.55
CA SER A 41 -2.34 -0.62 4.71
C SER A 41 -3.74 -0.80 4.11
N PHE A 42 -4.36 -1.96 4.19
CA PHE A 42 -5.79 -2.13 4.01
C PHE A 42 -6.46 -1.68 5.31
N TYR A 43 -6.77 -0.41 5.37
CA TYR A 43 -7.44 0.17 6.52
C TYR A 43 -8.72 0.87 6.08
N THR A 44 -9.83 0.14 6.21
CA THR A 44 -11.17 0.68 6.02
C THR A 44 -11.70 1.15 7.38
N TYR A 45 -11.87 2.44 7.56
CA TYR A 45 -12.57 2.99 8.72
C TYR A 45 -14.07 2.78 8.53
N ARG A 46 -14.72 2.17 9.51
CA ARG A 46 -16.15 1.81 9.46
C ARG A 46 -16.90 2.42 10.63
N THR A 47 -18.06 2.98 10.35
CA THR A 47 -19.11 3.31 11.33
C THR A 47 -20.31 2.40 11.09
N ALA A 48 -21.40 2.57 11.85
CA ALA A 48 -22.61 1.77 11.63
C ALA A 48 -23.15 1.86 10.20
N ASP A 49 -23.13 3.07 9.60
CA ASP A 49 -23.79 3.34 8.31
C ASP A 49 -22.83 3.80 7.21
N PHE A 50 -21.53 3.94 7.49
CA PHE A 50 -20.59 4.51 6.54
C PHE A 50 -19.19 3.92 6.66
N TRP A 51 -18.46 3.84 5.55
CA TRP A 51 -17.07 3.44 5.55
C TRP A 51 -16.26 4.26 4.53
N PHE A 52 -14.96 4.39 4.75
CA PHE A 52 -14.00 4.93 3.77
C PHE A 52 -12.59 4.42 4.06
N GLU A 53 -11.72 4.52 3.06
CA GLU A 53 -10.38 3.97 3.14
C GLU A 53 -9.38 4.99 3.69
N LEU A 54 -8.60 4.59 4.68
CA LEU A 54 -7.47 5.37 5.22
C LEU A 54 -6.11 4.97 4.63
N GLY A 55 -6.09 3.97 3.74
CA GLY A 55 -4.88 3.48 3.11
C GLY A 55 -5.12 3.05 1.66
N ALA A 56 -4.69 1.85 1.29
CA ALA A 56 -4.91 1.31 -0.04
C ALA A 56 -6.41 1.18 -0.35
N HIS A 57 -6.83 1.63 -1.53
CA HIS A 57 -8.25 1.81 -1.84
C HIS A 57 -8.66 1.39 -3.26
N SER A 58 -7.71 0.92 -4.08
CA SER A 58 -8.02 0.62 -5.48
C SER A 58 -7.53 -0.75 -5.90
N CYS A 59 -8.46 -1.61 -6.28
CA CYS A 59 -8.20 -2.90 -6.90
C CYS A 59 -8.53 -2.84 -8.40
N TYR A 60 -7.77 -3.60 -9.21
CA TYR A 60 -7.89 -3.59 -10.66
C TYR A 60 -7.96 -5.02 -11.20
N ASN A 61 -8.63 -5.19 -12.34
CA ASN A 61 -8.67 -6.48 -13.04
C ASN A 61 -7.33 -6.93 -13.65
N SER A 62 -6.32 -6.09 -13.59
CA SER A 62 -4.93 -6.44 -13.91
C SER A 62 -4.15 -6.99 -12.70
N TYR A 63 -4.81 -7.19 -11.57
CA TYR A 63 -4.26 -7.80 -10.37
C TYR A 63 -4.66 -9.28 -10.35
N GLY A 64 -4.02 -10.08 -11.20
CA GLY A 64 -4.40 -11.47 -11.46
C GLY A 64 -4.34 -12.35 -10.24
N ASN A 65 -3.27 -12.25 -9.43
CA ASN A 65 -3.12 -13.03 -8.19
C ASN A 65 -4.09 -12.55 -7.10
N LEU A 66 -4.35 -11.24 -7.01
CA LEU A 66 -5.38 -10.72 -6.10
C LEU A 66 -6.76 -11.25 -6.50
N VAL A 67 -7.12 -11.24 -7.80
CA VAL A 67 -8.40 -11.77 -8.27
C VAL A 67 -8.49 -13.28 -7.98
N GLY A 68 -7.43 -14.05 -8.21
CA GLY A 68 -7.37 -15.47 -7.84
C GLY A 68 -7.58 -15.69 -6.33
N LEU A 69 -7.02 -14.84 -5.49
CA LEU A 69 -7.23 -14.89 -4.04
C LEU A 69 -8.69 -14.58 -3.65
N LEU A 70 -9.37 -13.65 -4.37
CA LEU A 70 -10.81 -13.40 -4.18
C LEU A 70 -11.67 -14.59 -4.60
N GLU A 71 -11.26 -15.30 -5.66
CA GLU A 71 -11.90 -16.55 -6.10
C GLU A 71 -11.75 -17.64 -5.04
N ASP A 72 -10.53 -17.89 -4.60
CA ASP A 72 -10.22 -18.89 -3.56
C ASP A 72 -10.97 -18.64 -2.25
N THR A 73 -11.19 -17.39 -1.89
CA THR A 73 -11.90 -16.99 -0.66
C THR A 73 -13.42 -16.81 -0.83
N GLY A 74 -13.95 -17.02 -2.04
CA GLY A 74 -15.40 -16.96 -2.33
C GLY A 74 -16.00 -15.55 -2.25
N ILE A 75 -15.20 -14.50 -2.42
CA ILE A 75 -15.69 -13.11 -2.37
C ILE A 75 -15.59 -12.37 -3.71
N LYS A 76 -15.16 -13.03 -4.78
CA LYS A 76 -15.06 -12.41 -6.11
C LYS A 76 -16.40 -11.82 -6.57
N ASP A 77 -17.50 -12.54 -6.36
CA ASP A 77 -18.82 -12.08 -6.81
C ASP A 77 -19.40 -10.93 -5.98
N LYS A 78 -18.74 -10.59 -4.86
CA LYS A 78 -19.11 -9.44 -4.02
C LYS A 78 -18.45 -8.13 -4.45
N ILE A 79 -17.64 -8.13 -5.49
CA ILE A 79 -16.97 -6.90 -5.96
C ILE A 79 -17.98 -5.86 -6.46
N ILE A 80 -17.71 -4.60 -6.13
CA ILE A 80 -18.53 -3.46 -6.54
C ILE A 80 -17.76 -2.52 -7.45
N LYS A 81 -18.48 -1.97 -8.46
CA LYS A 81 -17.93 -1.00 -9.40
C LYS A 81 -17.98 0.40 -8.81
N PRO A 82 -16.87 1.15 -8.78
CA PRO A 82 -16.90 2.55 -8.40
C PRO A 82 -17.65 3.38 -9.45
N GLY A 83 -18.38 4.38 -9.00
CA GLY A 83 -18.97 5.40 -9.84
C GLY A 83 -17.92 6.28 -10.52
N SER A 84 -18.36 7.04 -11.50
CA SER A 84 -17.49 7.99 -12.22
C SER A 84 -17.26 9.23 -11.37
N ALA A 85 -16.03 9.46 -10.95
CA ALA A 85 -15.59 10.69 -10.31
C ALA A 85 -14.16 11.01 -10.79
N GLY A 86 -13.90 12.28 -11.09
CA GLY A 86 -12.65 12.72 -11.69
C GLY A 86 -11.51 12.88 -10.67
N TYR A 87 -10.32 13.09 -11.21
CA TYR A 87 -9.15 13.51 -10.44
C TYR A 87 -8.91 15.00 -10.66
N LYS A 88 -8.49 15.70 -9.61
CA LYS A 88 -8.22 17.15 -9.65
C LYS A 88 -6.85 17.45 -9.05
N LEU A 89 -6.35 18.67 -9.31
CA LEU A 89 -5.19 19.25 -8.66
C LEU A 89 -5.63 20.33 -7.69
N PHE A 90 -4.91 20.45 -6.59
CA PHE A 90 -5.00 21.57 -5.65
C PHE A 90 -3.72 22.40 -5.80
N SER A 91 -3.86 23.62 -6.27
CA SER A 91 -2.74 24.50 -6.54
C SER A 91 -3.15 25.95 -6.32
N GLY A 92 -2.34 26.70 -5.56
CA GLY A 92 -2.63 28.10 -5.23
C GLY A 92 -3.92 28.29 -4.43
N GLY A 93 -4.27 27.33 -3.57
CA GLY A 93 -5.49 27.37 -2.73
C GLY A 93 -6.78 26.95 -3.45
N GLU A 94 -6.72 26.52 -4.70
CA GLU A 94 -7.89 26.21 -5.53
C GLU A 94 -7.87 24.81 -6.11
N VAL A 95 -9.07 24.23 -6.31
CA VAL A 95 -9.27 22.96 -7.01
C VAL A 95 -9.32 23.20 -8.51
N LYS A 96 -8.35 22.66 -9.25
CA LYS A 96 -8.16 22.88 -10.69
C LYS A 96 -8.25 21.60 -11.51
N SER A 97 -8.58 21.75 -12.79
CA SER A 97 -8.44 20.65 -13.76
C SER A 97 -6.95 20.37 -14.01
N ILE A 98 -6.57 19.09 -14.13
CA ILE A 98 -5.20 18.71 -14.51
C ILE A 98 -4.79 19.35 -15.83
N MET A 99 -5.69 19.33 -16.81
CA MET A 99 -5.44 19.89 -18.15
C MET A 99 -5.23 21.42 -18.14
N SER A 100 -5.88 22.15 -17.21
CA SER A 100 -5.68 23.61 -17.10
C SER A 100 -4.29 23.99 -16.60
N GLN A 101 -3.55 23.04 -16.04
CA GLN A 101 -2.19 23.26 -15.55
C GLN A 101 -1.12 22.86 -16.60
N MET A 102 -1.55 22.36 -17.76
CA MET A 102 -0.65 21.89 -18.82
C MET A 102 -0.48 22.95 -19.91
N SER A 103 0.75 23.11 -20.38
CA SER A 103 1.11 23.87 -21.58
C SER A 103 0.95 22.98 -22.81
N ILE A 104 -0.05 23.22 -23.63
CA ILE A 104 -0.30 22.46 -24.87
C ILE A 104 0.87 22.56 -25.85
N PRO A 105 1.47 23.75 -26.12
CA PRO A 105 2.64 23.82 -26.99
C PRO A 105 3.79 22.94 -26.53
N GLU A 106 4.15 22.97 -25.23
CA GLU A 106 5.22 22.14 -24.69
C GLU A 106 4.92 20.65 -24.85
N LEU A 107 3.66 20.25 -24.62
CA LEU A 107 3.22 18.86 -24.83
C LEU A 107 3.44 18.45 -26.29
N LEU A 108 2.98 19.24 -27.26
CA LEU A 108 3.13 18.95 -28.69
C LEU A 108 4.60 18.81 -29.10
N PHE A 109 5.48 19.71 -28.64
CA PHE A 109 6.92 19.63 -28.91
C PHE A 109 7.60 18.40 -28.28
N SER A 110 7.02 17.83 -27.24
CA SER A 110 7.57 16.66 -26.55
C SER A 110 7.06 15.34 -27.11
N LEU A 111 5.89 15.30 -27.76
CA LEU A 111 5.25 14.08 -28.26
C LEU A 111 6.15 13.17 -29.13
N PRO A 112 6.98 13.68 -30.07
CA PRO A 112 7.86 12.83 -30.88
C PRO A 112 8.84 11.98 -30.05
N LYS A 113 9.20 12.45 -28.83
CA LYS A 113 10.15 11.75 -27.96
C LYS A 113 9.56 10.49 -27.30
N ILE A 114 8.24 10.31 -27.33
CA ILE A 114 7.56 9.12 -26.78
C ILE A 114 8.05 7.83 -27.44
N PHE A 115 8.28 7.86 -28.76
CA PHE A 115 8.67 6.67 -29.52
C PHE A 115 10.04 6.11 -29.11
N ASN A 116 10.92 6.94 -28.54
CA ASN A 116 12.27 6.55 -28.13
C ASN A 116 12.44 6.52 -26.60
N ALA A 117 11.38 6.78 -25.82
CA ALA A 117 11.46 6.86 -24.37
C ALA A 117 11.42 5.46 -23.75
N LYS A 118 12.56 4.97 -23.24
CA LYS A 118 12.64 3.75 -22.44
C LYS A 118 12.41 4.10 -20.96
N MET A 119 11.76 3.20 -20.22
CA MET A 119 11.53 3.35 -18.78
C MET A 119 12.67 2.74 -17.94
N ASP A 120 13.30 1.69 -18.46
CA ASP A 120 14.31 0.95 -17.74
C ASP A 120 15.56 1.80 -17.50
N GLY A 121 16.06 1.82 -16.27
CA GLY A 121 17.20 2.63 -15.85
C GLY A 121 16.93 4.14 -15.73
N GLU A 122 15.67 4.59 -15.93
CA GLU A 122 15.28 5.99 -15.82
C GLU A 122 14.48 6.27 -14.54
N THR A 123 14.63 7.50 -14.01
CA THR A 123 13.72 7.98 -12.97
C THR A 123 12.40 8.48 -13.56
N VAL A 124 11.39 8.61 -12.72
CA VAL A 124 10.10 9.19 -13.10
C VAL A 124 10.29 10.60 -13.69
N GLU A 125 11.09 11.45 -13.07
CA GLU A 125 11.36 12.79 -13.60
C GLU A 125 12.05 12.72 -14.96
N SER A 126 13.13 11.94 -15.08
CA SER A 126 13.89 11.80 -16.33
C SER A 126 13.01 11.30 -17.48
N HIS A 127 12.25 10.24 -17.25
CA HIS A 127 11.41 9.62 -18.27
C HIS A 127 10.24 10.52 -18.68
N TYR A 128 9.42 10.94 -17.69
CA TYR A 128 8.18 11.65 -18.02
C TYR A 128 8.40 13.10 -18.46
N SER A 129 9.47 13.78 -17.99
CA SER A 129 9.81 15.11 -18.51
C SER A 129 10.18 15.09 -20.01
N LYS A 130 10.75 13.99 -20.51
CA LYS A 130 11.00 13.81 -21.95
C LYS A 130 9.69 13.72 -22.76
N ILE A 131 8.68 13.09 -22.20
CA ILE A 131 7.40 12.78 -22.88
C ILE A 131 6.45 13.97 -22.87
N VAL A 132 6.29 14.63 -21.72
CA VAL A 132 5.29 15.72 -21.56
C VAL A 132 5.89 17.11 -21.54
N GLY A 133 7.21 17.24 -21.45
CA GLY A 133 7.94 18.47 -21.19
C GLY A 133 8.13 18.74 -19.69
N LYS A 134 9.22 19.43 -19.35
CA LYS A 134 9.63 19.65 -17.95
C LYS A 134 8.63 20.50 -17.15
N LYS A 135 8.07 21.55 -17.78
CA LYS A 135 7.06 22.41 -17.11
C LYS A 135 5.78 21.64 -16.84
N ASN A 136 5.27 20.88 -17.82
CA ASN A 136 4.10 20.04 -17.69
C ASN A 136 4.31 18.95 -16.64
N PHE A 137 5.48 18.33 -16.63
CA PHE A 137 5.84 17.36 -15.61
C PHE A 137 5.72 17.98 -14.21
N ASN A 138 6.40 19.09 -13.95
CA ASN A 138 6.44 19.70 -12.63
C ASN A 138 5.07 20.22 -12.17
N ARG A 139 4.28 20.84 -13.08
CA ARG A 139 3.01 21.49 -12.72
C ARG A 139 1.83 20.53 -12.59
N ALA A 140 1.81 19.46 -13.37
CA ALA A 140 0.64 18.60 -13.47
C ALA A 140 0.94 17.13 -13.15
N ILE A 141 2.01 16.56 -13.71
CA ILE A 141 2.25 15.10 -13.65
C ILE A 141 2.93 14.69 -12.34
N CYS A 142 3.96 15.42 -11.91
CA CYS A 142 4.68 15.13 -10.68
C CYS A 142 3.77 15.18 -9.44
N PRO A 143 2.91 16.19 -9.22
CA PRO A 143 1.94 16.16 -8.13
C PRO A 143 1.01 14.94 -8.17
N MET A 144 0.55 14.54 -9.36
CA MET A 144 -0.28 13.33 -9.50
C MET A 144 0.47 12.06 -9.13
N PHE A 145 1.75 11.95 -9.51
CA PHE A 145 2.57 10.79 -9.16
C PHE A 145 2.93 10.79 -7.67
N ASN A 146 3.23 11.96 -7.10
CA ASN A 146 3.40 12.10 -5.64
C ASN A 146 2.17 11.63 -4.88
N ALA A 147 0.97 11.95 -5.39
CA ALA A 147 -0.29 11.49 -4.81
C ALA A 147 -0.46 9.97 -4.88
N VAL A 148 -0.06 9.33 -5.99
CA VAL A 148 -0.17 7.87 -6.19
C VAL A 148 0.69 7.09 -5.20
N ILE A 149 1.92 7.56 -4.93
CA ILE A 149 2.87 6.85 -4.07
C ILE A 149 3.04 7.51 -2.69
N CYS A 150 2.32 8.59 -2.41
CA CYS A 150 2.36 9.37 -1.16
C CYS A 150 3.79 9.75 -0.75
N GLN A 151 4.63 10.14 -1.70
CA GLN A 151 6.00 10.62 -1.52
C GLN A 151 6.46 11.36 -2.77
N GLN A 152 7.68 11.94 -2.72
CA GLN A 152 8.28 12.55 -3.92
C GLN A 152 8.59 11.47 -4.96
N ALA A 153 8.01 11.62 -6.16
CA ALA A 153 8.12 10.63 -7.23
C ALA A 153 9.36 10.83 -8.15
N ASN A 154 10.01 11.99 -8.08
CA ASN A 154 11.08 12.37 -9.02
C ASN A 154 12.14 11.29 -9.21
N ASP A 155 12.70 10.78 -8.11
CA ASP A 155 13.77 9.77 -8.11
C ASP A 155 13.26 8.32 -8.11
N PHE A 156 11.94 8.13 -8.15
CA PHE A 156 11.36 6.78 -8.21
C PHE A 156 11.66 6.14 -9.57
N PRO A 157 11.98 4.82 -9.66
CA PRO A 157 12.21 4.18 -10.95
C PRO A 157 10.93 4.19 -11.81
N ALA A 158 11.03 4.67 -13.03
CA ALA A 158 9.89 4.83 -13.92
C ALA A 158 9.18 3.50 -14.23
N ASP A 159 9.96 2.42 -14.41
CA ASP A 159 9.48 1.07 -14.70
C ASP A 159 8.81 0.39 -13.50
N MET A 160 8.97 0.93 -12.29
CA MET A 160 8.37 0.41 -11.06
C MET A 160 7.13 1.17 -10.62
N LEU A 161 6.86 2.36 -11.20
CA LEU A 161 5.69 3.17 -10.85
C LEU A 161 4.40 2.59 -11.45
N PHE A 162 4.40 2.34 -12.75
CA PHE A 162 3.27 1.76 -13.47
C PHE A 162 3.71 0.56 -14.29
N LYS A 163 3.36 -0.63 -13.81
CA LYS A 163 3.67 -1.87 -14.50
C LYS A 163 2.55 -2.27 -15.46
N LYS A 164 2.92 -2.65 -16.67
CA LYS A 164 1.98 -3.29 -17.59
C LYS A 164 1.70 -4.70 -17.09
N ARG A 165 0.41 -5.01 -16.85
CA ARG A 165 -0.07 -6.33 -16.44
C ARG A 165 -1.21 -6.78 -17.34
N GLU A 166 -1.34 -8.07 -17.52
CA GLU A 166 -2.48 -8.66 -18.21
C GLU A 166 -3.77 -8.41 -17.43
N ARG A 167 -4.90 -8.24 -18.15
CA ARG A 167 -6.20 -7.93 -17.55
C ARG A 167 -7.13 -9.12 -17.65
N ARG A 168 -7.76 -9.47 -16.57
CA ARG A 168 -8.87 -10.40 -16.49
C ARG A 168 -10.10 -9.76 -17.14
N LYS A 169 -10.59 -10.36 -18.23
CA LYS A 169 -11.76 -9.82 -18.98
C LYS A 169 -13.08 -10.09 -18.27
N ASP A 170 -13.11 -11.10 -17.40
CA ASP A 170 -14.26 -11.50 -16.59
C ASP A 170 -14.46 -10.65 -15.31
N VAL A 171 -13.59 -9.69 -15.07
CA VAL A 171 -13.64 -8.79 -13.91
C VAL A 171 -13.70 -7.34 -14.37
N ILE A 172 -14.49 -6.50 -13.70
CA ILE A 172 -14.56 -5.06 -13.96
C ILE A 172 -13.20 -4.37 -13.75
N LYS A 173 -12.91 -3.36 -14.59
CA LYS A 173 -11.57 -2.74 -14.68
C LYS A 173 -11.02 -2.23 -13.34
N LYS A 174 -11.86 -1.57 -12.53
CA LYS A 174 -11.55 -1.08 -11.18
C LYS A 174 -12.68 -1.51 -10.27
N PHE A 175 -12.34 -1.96 -9.07
CA PHE A 175 -13.34 -2.46 -8.11
C PHE A 175 -12.94 -2.20 -6.66
N SER A 176 -13.91 -2.34 -5.77
CA SER A 176 -13.78 -2.45 -4.32
C SER A 176 -14.75 -3.51 -3.79
N LEU A 177 -14.93 -3.58 -2.49
CA LEU A 177 -15.89 -4.45 -1.82
C LEU A 177 -16.91 -3.61 -1.03
N PRO A 178 -18.12 -4.12 -0.74
CA PRO A 178 -19.20 -3.35 -0.09
C PRO A 178 -18.80 -2.69 1.22
N ASN A 179 -17.94 -3.33 2.00
CA ASN A 179 -17.46 -2.82 3.29
C ASN A 179 -15.97 -2.42 3.24
N GLY A 180 -15.47 -2.05 2.04
CA GLY A 180 -14.10 -1.64 1.80
C GLY A 180 -13.12 -2.80 1.59
N VAL A 181 -11.89 -2.45 1.17
CA VAL A 181 -10.87 -3.44 0.74
C VAL A 181 -10.31 -4.28 1.90
N GLN A 182 -10.41 -3.82 3.15
CA GLN A 182 -10.00 -4.59 4.32
C GLN A 182 -10.79 -5.90 4.45
N THR A 183 -12.00 -5.98 3.90
CA THR A 183 -12.80 -7.23 3.83
C THR A 183 -12.00 -8.39 3.25
N ILE A 184 -11.02 -8.15 2.38
CA ILE A 184 -10.15 -9.19 1.81
C ILE A 184 -9.35 -9.87 2.91
N THR A 185 -8.66 -9.10 3.74
CA THR A 185 -7.85 -9.63 4.84
C THR A 185 -8.71 -10.19 5.97
N ASP A 186 -9.87 -9.59 6.23
CA ASP A 186 -10.85 -10.09 7.22
C ASP A 186 -11.35 -11.50 6.79
N THR A 187 -11.64 -11.69 5.50
CA THR A 187 -12.09 -12.99 4.97
C THR A 187 -10.98 -14.05 5.03
N ILE A 188 -9.73 -13.67 4.76
CA ILE A 188 -8.61 -14.61 4.89
C ILE A 188 -8.44 -15.02 6.36
N ALA A 189 -8.51 -14.09 7.29
CA ALA A 189 -8.37 -14.35 8.72
C ALA A 189 -9.46 -15.30 9.27
N ALA A 190 -10.64 -15.30 8.64
CA ALA A 190 -11.74 -16.19 9.02
C ALA A 190 -11.59 -17.64 8.52
N GLN A 191 -10.54 -17.97 7.77
CA GLN A 191 -10.29 -19.36 7.31
C GLN A 191 -9.89 -20.25 8.48
N PRO A 192 -10.50 -21.43 8.66
CA PRO A 192 -10.25 -22.30 9.82
C PRO A 192 -8.80 -22.75 10.00
N ALA A 193 -8.03 -22.82 8.91
CA ALA A 193 -6.64 -23.24 8.95
C ALA A 193 -5.66 -22.13 9.40
N ILE A 194 -6.13 -20.87 9.52
CA ILE A 194 -5.28 -19.72 9.82
C ILE A 194 -5.54 -19.24 11.25
N GLU A 195 -4.53 -19.30 12.08
CA GLU A 195 -4.56 -18.72 13.42
C GLU A 195 -4.03 -17.28 13.38
N THR A 196 -4.66 -16.36 14.12
CA THR A 196 -4.24 -14.95 14.18
C THR A 196 -4.14 -14.45 15.61
N ILE A 197 -3.09 -13.70 15.91
CA ILE A 197 -2.88 -12.99 17.17
C ILE A 197 -2.64 -11.51 16.84
N ILE A 198 -3.50 -10.66 17.34
CA ILE A 198 -3.40 -9.18 17.22
C ILE A 198 -2.91 -8.58 18.53
N ASP A 199 -2.62 -7.26 18.54
CA ASP A 199 -2.07 -6.54 19.69
C ASP A 199 -0.79 -7.18 20.25
N LYS A 200 0.04 -7.78 19.36
CA LYS A 200 1.22 -8.52 19.74
C LYS A 200 2.43 -8.09 18.92
N GLU A 201 3.28 -7.23 19.50
CA GLU A 201 4.51 -6.80 18.85
C GLU A 201 5.63 -7.82 19.06
N ILE A 202 6.23 -8.29 17.96
CA ILE A 202 7.42 -9.15 18.00
C ILE A 202 8.67 -8.28 18.10
N MET A 203 9.49 -8.55 19.10
CA MET A 203 10.69 -7.78 19.44
C MET A 203 11.99 -8.46 18.98
N GLU A 204 12.06 -9.79 19.09
CA GLU A 204 13.27 -10.54 18.80
C GLU A 204 12.96 -11.84 18.05
N ILE A 205 13.88 -12.20 17.15
CA ILE A 205 13.89 -13.47 16.45
C ILE A 205 15.26 -14.13 16.63
N VAL A 206 15.24 -15.36 17.15
CA VAL A 206 16.44 -16.19 17.30
C VAL A 206 16.26 -17.45 16.45
N PHE A 207 17.26 -17.76 15.63
CA PHE A 207 17.31 -19.01 14.86
C PHE A 207 18.42 -19.89 15.42
N LYS A 208 18.05 -21.08 15.89
CA LYS A 208 18.98 -22.06 16.43
C LYS A 208 18.50 -23.48 16.17
N SER A 209 19.41 -24.35 15.74
CA SER A 209 19.12 -25.79 15.51
C SER A 209 17.89 -26.03 14.62
N GLY A 210 17.71 -25.22 13.57
CA GLY A 210 16.61 -25.37 12.60
C GLY A 210 15.24 -24.85 13.08
N VAL A 211 15.20 -24.16 14.25
CA VAL A 211 13.98 -23.61 14.84
C VAL A 211 14.10 -22.10 14.98
N TYR A 212 13.06 -21.38 14.54
CA TYR A 212 12.86 -19.96 14.82
C TYR A 212 12.09 -19.81 16.13
N LYS A 213 12.65 -19.06 17.06
CA LYS A 213 11.97 -18.58 18.25
C LYS A 213 11.68 -17.09 18.09
N VAL A 214 10.41 -16.72 18.09
CA VAL A 214 9.92 -15.33 18.03
C VAL A 214 9.43 -14.92 19.41
N THR A 215 9.95 -13.82 19.94
CA THR A 215 9.61 -13.31 21.26
C THR A 215 8.86 -11.99 21.15
N ALA A 216 7.69 -11.93 21.76
CA ALA A 216 6.84 -10.74 21.81
C ALA A 216 7.22 -9.80 22.95
N SER A 217 6.71 -8.57 22.90
CA SER A 217 6.93 -7.51 23.90
C SER A 217 6.49 -7.86 25.33
N ASP A 218 5.51 -8.76 25.47
CA ASP A 218 5.02 -9.29 26.74
C ASP A 218 5.82 -10.50 27.27
N GLY A 219 6.91 -10.88 26.60
CA GLY A 219 7.76 -12.01 26.94
C GLY A 219 7.28 -13.37 26.45
N LYS A 220 6.07 -13.49 25.88
CA LYS A 220 5.62 -14.73 25.25
C LYS A 220 6.47 -15.06 24.04
N SER A 221 6.73 -16.34 23.86
CA SER A 221 7.51 -16.85 22.74
C SER A 221 6.74 -17.90 21.95
N PHE A 222 6.97 -17.92 20.63
CA PHE A 222 6.41 -18.89 19.70
C PHE A 222 7.56 -19.53 18.94
N GLU A 223 7.41 -20.79 18.56
CA GLU A 223 8.45 -21.54 17.87
C GLU A 223 7.89 -22.20 16.60
N SER A 224 8.68 -22.20 15.53
CA SER A 224 8.36 -22.88 14.27
C SER A 224 9.62 -23.20 13.49
N HIS A 225 9.58 -24.20 12.62
CA HIS A 225 10.63 -24.50 11.65
C HIS A 225 10.63 -23.54 10.45
N ARG A 226 9.59 -22.75 10.27
CA ARG A 226 9.42 -21.80 9.17
C ARG A 226 8.99 -20.45 9.70
N LEU A 227 9.57 -19.41 9.16
CA LEU A 227 9.26 -18.04 9.55
C LEU A 227 9.06 -17.15 8.31
N ALA A 228 8.04 -16.31 8.34
CA ALA A 228 7.86 -15.27 7.36
C ALA A 228 7.79 -13.88 8.03
N LEU A 229 8.44 -12.89 7.41
CA LEU A 229 8.31 -11.50 7.80
C LEU A 229 7.58 -10.74 6.68
N ALA A 230 6.42 -10.21 7.03
CA ALA A 230 5.56 -9.37 6.19
C ALA A 230 5.45 -7.94 6.77
N THR A 231 6.54 -7.48 7.40
CA THR A 231 6.68 -6.17 8.04
C THR A 231 7.49 -5.22 7.15
N PRO A 232 7.47 -3.91 7.40
CA PRO A 232 8.39 -2.98 6.73
C PRO A 232 9.85 -3.42 6.86
N SER A 233 10.66 -3.14 5.84
CA SER A 233 12.06 -3.63 5.75
C SER A 233 12.93 -3.24 6.93
N ASN A 234 12.78 -2.02 7.46
CA ASN A 234 13.49 -1.53 8.64
C ASN A 234 13.08 -2.27 9.93
N VAL A 235 11.83 -2.71 10.03
CA VAL A 235 11.32 -3.50 11.16
C VAL A 235 11.86 -4.92 11.07
N ALA A 236 11.79 -5.55 9.89
CA ALA A 236 12.38 -6.86 9.63
C ALA A 236 13.89 -6.86 9.93
N ALA A 237 14.61 -5.81 9.53
CA ALA A 237 16.03 -5.65 9.80
C ALA A 237 16.35 -5.66 11.30
N LYS A 238 15.57 -4.95 12.11
CA LYS A 238 15.74 -4.92 13.57
C LYS A 238 15.57 -6.32 14.19
N MET A 239 14.51 -7.03 13.80
CA MET A 239 14.20 -8.36 14.34
C MET A 239 15.23 -9.42 13.93
N LEU A 240 15.79 -9.32 12.72
CA LEU A 240 16.75 -10.29 12.19
C LEU A 240 18.20 -10.04 12.61
N LYS A 241 18.52 -8.89 13.19
CA LYS A 241 19.91 -8.42 13.43
C LYS A 241 20.77 -9.46 14.14
N LYS A 242 20.24 -10.20 15.12
CA LYS A 242 20.97 -11.15 15.93
C LYS A 242 21.33 -12.45 15.17
N SER A 243 20.37 -12.99 14.42
CA SER A 243 20.54 -14.30 13.76
C SER A 243 20.95 -14.20 12.27
N PHE A 244 20.65 -13.05 11.64
CA PHE A 244 20.91 -12.83 10.21
C PHE A 244 21.47 -11.42 9.97
N PRO A 245 22.69 -11.09 10.46
CA PRO A 245 23.23 -9.73 10.46
C PRO A 245 23.41 -9.17 9.02
N ASP A 246 23.88 -9.97 8.07
CA ASP A 246 24.08 -9.52 6.69
C ASP A 246 22.74 -9.21 5.99
N LEU A 247 21.72 -10.05 6.21
CA LEU A 247 20.38 -9.82 5.70
C LEU A 247 19.78 -8.56 6.34
N ALA A 248 19.92 -8.41 7.65
CA ALA A 248 19.47 -7.22 8.38
C ALA A 248 20.09 -5.94 7.83
N LYS A 249 21.40 -5.95 7.53
CA LYS A 249 22.11 -4.82 6.93
C LYS A 249 21.53 -4.45 5.55
N LYS A 250 21.22 -5.44 4.71
CA LYS A 250 20.64 -5.19 3.37
C LYS A 250 19.20 -4.67 3.46
N LEU A 251 18.38 -5.20 4.36
CA LEU A 251 17.03 -4.73 4.62
C LEU A 251 17.00 -3.30 5.17
N ALA A 252 17.91 -2.97 6.09
CA ALA A 252 18.05 -1.62 6.65
C ALA A 252 18.47 -0.57 5.60
N ALA A 253 19.15 -0.99 4.52
CA ALA A 253 19.57 -0.10 3.43
C ALA A 253 18.43 0.25 2.45
N LEU A 254 17.27 -0.37 2.57
CA LEU A 254 16.09 -0.01 1.79
C LEU A 254 15.45 1.24 2.38
N LYS A 255 15.22 2.25 1.54
CA LYS A 255 14.58 3.49 1.96
C LYS A 255 13.08 3.34 2.10
N ALA A 256 12.50 4.06 3.04
CA ALA A 256 11.06 4.16 3.25
C ALA A 256 10.68 5.57 3.70
N GLU A 257 9.47 5.99 3.39
CA GLU A 257 8.86 7.24 3.84
C GLU A 257 7.71 6.95 4.78
N ASN A 258 7.56 7.79 5.79
CA ASN A 258 6.40 7.74 6.67
C ASN A 258 5.32 8.69 6.15
N VAL A 259 4.10 8.21 6.11
CA VAL A 259 2.92 8.96 5.71
C VAL A 259 1.89 8.90 6.83
N GLU A 260 1.34 10.03 7.16
CA GLU A 260 0.27 10.14 8.14
C GLU A 260 -1.04 10.48 7.41
N THR A 261 -2.04 9.63 7.58
CA THR A 261 -3.37 9.83 7.02
C THR A 261 -4.30 10.36 8.09
N VAL A 262 -4.98 11.46 7.78
CA VAL A 262 -6.11 11.97 8.58
C VAL A 262 -7.36 11.87 7.73
N GLY A 263 -8.29 11.04 8.18
CA GLY A 263 -9.59 10.84 7.56
C GLY A 263 -10.66 11.63 8.30
N VAL A 264 -11.58 12.23 7.55
CA VAL A 264 -12.73 12.93 8.09
C VAL A 264 -14.01 12.51 7.40
N ILE A 265 -15.07 12.37 8.17
CA ILE A 265 -16.45 12.24 7.68
C ILE A 265 -17.14 13.57 7.89
N ILE A 266 -17.81 14.07 6.86
CA ILE A 266 -18.62 15.30 6.91
C ILE A 266 -20.03 15.02 6.38
N LYS A 267 -21.00 15.85 6.74
CA LYS A 267 -22.32 15.84 6.08
C LYS A 267 -22.15 16.19 4.60
N LYS A 268 -22.98 15.59 3.76
CA LYS A 268 -22.88 15.70 2.30
C LYS A 268 -22.84 17.16 1.82
N ASP A 269 -23.63 18.01 2.42
CA ASP A 269 -23.79 19.42 2.04
C ASP A 269 -22.84 20.37 2.77
N ALA A 270 -21.94 19.85 3.62
CA ALA A 270 -21.00 20.66 4.40
C ALA A 270 -19.83 21.20 3.59
N THR A 271 -19.66 20.80 2.34
CA THR A 271 -18.59 21.27 1.45
C THR A 271 -19.10 21.64 0.07
N LYS A 272 -18.48 22.66 -0.55
CA LYS A 272 -18.73 23.06 -1.95
C LYS A 272 -17.92 22.28 -2.97
N ILE A 273 -17.00 21.41 -2.53
CA ILE A 273 -16.21 20.58 -3.45
C ILE A 273 -17.15 19.62 -4.16
N VAL A 274 -17.21 19.69 -5.48
CA VAL A 274 -17.95 18.73 -6.30
C VAL A 274 -17.44 17.30 -6.06
N PRO A 275 -18.25 16.25 -6.28
CA PRO A 275 -17.77 14.88 -6.14
C PRO A 275 -16.55 14.59 -7.00
N ILE A 276 -15.46 14.13 -6.38
CA ILE A 276 -14.19 13.78 -7.04
C ILE A 276 -13.61 12.50 -6.40
N ALA A 277 -12.90 11.70 -7.19
CA ALA A 277 -12.25 10.49 -6.69
C ALA A 277 -11.04 10.80 -5.81
N ALA A 278 -10.23 11.74 -6.22
CA ALA A 278 -9.05 12.18 -5.49
C ALA A 278 -8.61 13.58 -5.94
N LEU A 279 -7.86 14.22 -5.06
CA LEU A 279 -7.20 15.50 -5.27
C LEU A 279 -5.72 15.33 -4.98
N ALA A 280 -4.85 15.64 -5.96
CA ALA A 280 -3.42 15.74 -5.74
C ALA A 280 -3.04 17.18 -5.38
N ALA A 281 -2.16 17.37 -4.41
CA ALA A 281 -1.71 18.68 -4.02
C ALA A 281 -0.37 19.04 -4.66
N SER A 282 -0.26 20.27 -5.16
CA SER A 282 0.98 20.88 -5.58
C SER A 282 1.42 21.87 -4.51
N ASP A 283 2.65 21.69 -4.00
CA ASP A 283 3.24 22.59 -2.99
C ASP A 283 2.44 22.75 -1.68
N ASP A 284 2.02 21.63 -1.08
CA ASP A 284 1.29 21.63 0.17
C ASP A 284 1.92 20.70 1.21
N VAL A 285 1.42 20.76 2.45
CA VAL A 285 1.83 19.86 3.56
C VAL A 285 1.29 18.44 3.40
N PHE A 286 0.35 18.21 2.49
CA PHE A 286 -0.17 16.91 2.12
C PHE A 286 0.12 16.59 0.65
N TYR A 287 0.16 15.30 0.31
CA TYR A 287 0.33 14.83 -1.06
C TYR A 287 -0.99 14.77 -1.83
N SER A 288 -2.02 14.33 -1.15
CA SER A 288 -3.34 14.11 -1.76
C SER A 288 -4.41 13.91 -0.70
N PHE A 289 -5.65 13.97 -1.14
CA PHE A 289 -6.70 13.23 -0.50
C PHE A 289 -7.40 12.28 -1.49
N VAL A 290 -7.92 11.17 -0.98
CA VAL A 290 -8.90 10.32 -1.65
C VAL A 290 -10.24 10.49 -1.00
N SER A 291 -11.30 10.46 -1.80
CA SER A 291 -12.66 10.52 -1.31
C SER A 291 -13.42 9.21 -1.55
N ARG A 292 -14.48 9.01 -0.79
CA ARG A 292 -15.46 7.95 -1.01
C ARG A 292 -16.53 8.32 -2.06
N ASP A 293 -16.41 9.45 -2.74
CA ASP A 293 -17.41 9.93 -3.71
C ASP A 293 -17.62 8.98 -4.90
N THR A 294 -16.68 8.07 -5.16
CA THR A 294 -16.87 6.97 -6.12
C THR A 294 -17.87 5.91 -5.65
N PHE A 295 -18.25 5.91 -4.38
CA PHE A 295 -19.32 5.10 -3.78
C PHE A 295 -20.23 6.04 -3.00
N PRO A 296 -21.09 6.82 -3.69
CA PRO A 296 -21.84 7.91 -3.09
C PRO A 296 -22.76 7.43 -1.98
N ASP A 297 -22.89 8.26 -0.95
CA ASP A 297 -23.78 8.07 0.16
C ASP A 297 -24.85 9.18 0.20
N SER A 298 -25.99 8.91 0.82
CA SER A 298 -27.09 9.88 0.91
C SER A 298 -26.82 10.98 1.93
N LYS A 299 -26.08 10.69 3.01
CA LYS A 299 -25.89 11.56 4.18
C LYS A 299 -24.48 12.12 4.31
N TYR A 300 -23.45 11.32 3.95
CA TYR A 300 -22.08 11.59 4.30
C TYR A 300 -21.13 11.59 3.11
N ARG A 301 -19.99 12.25 3.29
CA ARG A 301 -18.81 12.15 2.44
C ARG A 301 -17.60 11.89 3.32
N GLY A 302 -16.70 11.01 2.87
CA GLY A 302 -15.46 10.68 3.55
C GLY A 302 -14.25 11.11 2.73
N PHE A 303 -13.25 11.68 3.40
CA PHE A 303 -12.01 12.16 2.79
C PHE A 303 -10.82 11.69 3.62
N ALA A 304 -9.86 11.05 3.00
CA ALA A 304 -8.61 10.64 3.62
C ALA A 304 -7.45 11.47 3.05
N PHE A 305 -6.88 12.35 3.87
CA PHE A 305 -5.76 13.21 3.50
C PHE A 305 -4.44 12.54 3.88
N HIS A 306 -3.52 12.45 2.94
CA HIS A 306 -2.20 11.84 3.12
C HIS A 306 -1.14 12.92 3.31
N PHE A 307 -0.70 13.09 4.55
CA PHE A 307 0.26 14.13 4.94
C PHE A 307 1.70 13.62 4.89
N LYS A 308 2.62 14.52 4.59
CA LYS A 308 4.05 14.31 4.80
C LYS A 308 4.31 14.15 6.29
N ALA A 309 4.97 13.07 6.68
CA ALA A 309 5.25 12.83 8.10
C ALA A 309 6.08 13.96 8.71
N GLY A 310 5.72 14.38 9.91
CA GLY A 310 6.41 15.44 10.64
C GLY A 310 6.24 16.85 10.07
N ALA A 311 5.51 17.04 8.97
CA ALA A 311 5.35 18.37 8.35
C ALA A 311 4.48 19.33 9.18
N SER A 312 3.60 18.81 10.03
CA SER A 312 2.73 19.63 10.89
C SER A 312 2.15 18.82 12.06
N SER A 313 1.69 19.54 13.10
CA SER A 313 0.94 18.91 14.20
C SER A 313 -0.43 18.41 13.75
N HIS A 314 -1.08 17.57 14.55
CA HIS A 314 -2.42 17.05 14.25
C HIS A 314 -3.45 18.19 14.09
N GLU A 315 -3.41 19.21 14.96
CA GLU A 315 -4.30 20.37 14.91
C GLU A 315 -4.12 21.16 13.61
N LYS A 316 -2.87 21.41 13.19
CA LYS A 316 -2.58 22.10 11.93
C LYS A 316 -3.05 21.31 10.71
N ARG A 317 -3.00 19.98 10.78
CA ARG A 317 -3.55 19.12 9.71
C ARG A 317 -5.07 19.23 9.64
N LEU A 318 -5.77 19.18 10.77
CA LEU A 318 -7.23 19.38 10.81
C LEU A 318 -7.62 20.78 10.31
N GLU A 319 -6.85 21.80 10.68
CA GLU A 319 -7.05 23.14 10.16
C GLU A 319 -6.87 23.21 8.65
N ARG A 320 -5.81 22.55 8.10
CA ARG A 320 -5.61 22.48 6.66
C ARG A 320 -6.72 21.74 5.93
N ILE A 321 -7.21 20.62 6.49
CA ILE A 321 -8.38 19.90 5.98
C ILE A 321 -9.60 20.82 5.94
N ALA A 322 -9.85 21.56 7.02
CA ALA A 322 -10.97 22.49 7.10
C ALA A 322 -10.90 23.59 6.03
N GLN A 323 -9.71 24.15 5.80
CA GLN A 323 -9.49 25.14 4.74
C GLN A 323 -9.79 24.55 3.35
N VAL A 324 -9.29 23.35 3.05
CA VAL A 324 -9.48 22.68 1.76
C VAL A 324 -10.95 22.30 1.55
N LEU A 325 -11.62 21.76 2.56
CA LEU A 325 -13.02 21.34 2.45
C LEU A 325 -14.02 22.49 2.62
N GLY A 326 -13.57 23.62 3.15
CA GLY A 326 -14.44 24.79 3.43
C GLY A 326 -15.37 24.57 4.63
N THR A 327 -15.05 23.63 5.52
CA THR A 327 -15.84 23.33 6.73
C THR A 327 -14.98 22.78 7.85
N ARG A 328 -15.35 23.09 9.09
CA ARG A 328 -14.77 22.52 10.33
C ARG A 328 -15.69 21.49 10.99
N ASN A 329 -16.88 21.26 10.43
CA ASN A 329 -17.88 20.35 11.00
C ASN A 329 -17.56 18.91 10.57
N PHE A 330 -16.68 18.26 11.33
CA PHE A 330 -16.34 16.86 11.15
C PHE A 330 -17.20 15.99 12.06
N GLU A 331 -17.98 15.09 11.47
CA GLU A 331 -18.81 14.10 12.20
C GLU A 331 -17.92 13.04 12.86
N GLN A 332 -16.82 12.65 12.17
CA GLN A 332 -15.84 11.70 12.66
C GLN A 332 -14.44 12.08 12.14
N ILE A 333 -13.44 11.77 12.94
CA ILE A 333 -12.03 11.90 12.59
C ILE A 333 -11.34 10.56 12.88
N ALA A 334 -10.53 10.09 11.94
CA ALA A 334 -9.74 8.87 12.09
C ALA A 334 -8.32 9.12 11.59
N THR A 335 -7.34 8.42 12.15
CA THR A 335 -5.94 8.56 11.78
C THR A 335 -5.30 7.21 11.47
N ALA A 336 -4.32 7.22 10.57
CA ALA A 336 -3.50 6.06 10.26
C ALA A 336 -2.08 6.48 9.92
N GLY A 337 -1.09 5.69 10.34
CA GLY A 337 0.30 5.81 9.93
C GLY A 337 0.68 4.71 8.94
N HIS A 338 1.42 5.06 7.90
CA HIS A 338 1.90 4.12 6.89
C HIS A 338 3.39 4.28 6.68
N VAL A 339 4.09 3.15 6.55
CA VAL A 339 5.49 3.10 6.11
C VAL A 339 5.49 2.63 4.66
N ILE A 340 5.88 3.52 3.75
CA ILE A 340 5.83 3.28 2.30
C ILE A 340 7.25 3.18 1.77
N PRO A 341 7.64 2.08 1.09
CA PRO A 341 8.96 1.95 0.50
C PRO A 341 9.25 3.06 -0.51
N SER A 342 10.47 3.60 -0.43
CA SER A 342 10.94 4.66 -1.32
C SER A 342 11.95 4.07 -2.30
N LEU A 343 11.43 3.50 -3.38
CA LEU A 343 12.26 2.81 -4.37
C LEU A 343 13.16 3.79 -5.13
N ARG A 344 14.36 3.36 -5.45
CA ARG A 344 15.38 4.14 -6.17
C ARG A 344 16.00 3.28 -7.27
N LEU A 345 16.68 3.89 -8.22
CA LEU A 345 17.48 3.15 -9.20
C LEU A 345 18.43 2.19 -8.49
N GLY A 346 18.65 1.01 -9.04
CA GLY A 346 19.40 -0.07 -8.39
C GLY A 346 18.60 -0.84 -7.33
N HIS A 347 17.28 -0.67 -7.25
CA HIS A 347 16.46 -1.37 -6.28
C HIS A 347 16.35 -2.87 -6.57
N LYS A 348 16.26 -3.25 -7.85
CA LYS A 348 16.18 -4.67 -8.27
C LYS A 348 17.42 -5.44 -7.82
N GLU A 349 18.60 -4.85 -7.95
CA GLU A 349 19.89 -5.44 -7.52
C GLU A 349 19.92 -5.66 -6.00
N LYS A 350 19.39 -4.70 -5.23
CA LYS A 350 19.26 -4.84 -3.77
C LYS A 350 18.32 -5.99 -3.40
N ILE A 351 17.19 -6.12 -4.09
CA ILE A 351 16.25 -7.21 -3.85
C ILE A 351 16.87 -8.56 -4.24
N ASN A 352 17.53 -8.67 -5.38
CA ASN A 352 18.24 -9.88 -5.79
C ASN A 352 19.29 -10.32 -4.74
N ALA A 353 20.02 -9.36 -4.15
CA ALA A 353 20.97 -9.64 -3.09
C ALA A 353 20.32 -10.08 -1.76
N ILE A 354 19.09 -9.64 -1.47
CA ILE A 354 18.29 -10.12 -0.35
C ILE A 354 17.80 -11.54 -0.63
N ASP A 355 17.26 -11.78 -1.82
CA ASP A 355 16.73 -13.08 -2.24
C ASP A 355 17.83 -14.16 -2.23
N ALA A 356 19.05 -13.81 -2.64
CA ALA A 356 20.20 -14.73 -2.56
C ALA A 356 20.54 -15.16 -1.12
N LEU A 357 20.33 -14.30 -0.12
CA LEU A 357 20.59 -14.63 1.29
C LEU A 357 19.52 -15.52 1.90
N ILE A 358 18.30 -15.53 1.39
CA ILE A 358 17.23 -16.37 1.88
C ILE A 358 17.02 -17.64 1.03
N ALA A 359 17.70 -17.74 -0.11
CA ALA A 359 17.66 -18.92 -0.96
C ALA A 359 18.09 -20.17 -0.17
N GLY A 360 17.32 -21.26 -0.29
CA GLY A 360 17.60 -22.52 0.42
C GLY A 360 17.31 -22.49 1.94
N THR A 361 16.79 -21.38 2.48
CA THR A 361 16.38 -21.27 3.89
C THR A 361 14.87 -21.44 4.04
N THR A 362 14.41 -21.67 5.27
CA THR A 362 12.99 -21.67 5.65
C THR A 362 12.49 -20.29 6.12
N LEU A 363 13.32 -19.24 5.97
CA LEU A 363 12.95 -17.84 6.17
C LEU A 363 12.33 -17.28 4.90
N MET A 364 11.16 -16.68 5.02
CA MET A 364 10.46 -15.98 3.94
C MET A 364 10.38 -14.49 4.20
N LEU A 365 10.48 -13.70 3.15
CA LEU A 365 10.31 -12.26 3.21
C LEU A 365 9.30 -11.81 2.16
N THR A 366 8.25 -11.12 2.59
CA THR A 366 7.26 -10.52 1.70
C THR A 366 6.92 -9.10 2.12
N GLY A 367 6.40 -8.31 1.21
CA GLY A 367 6.03 -6.91 1.48
C GLY A 367 6.09 -6.05 0.22
N ASN A 368 5.64 -4.82 0.36
CA ASN A 368 5.56 -3.83 -0.72
C ASN A 368 6.92 -3.26 -1.16
N TYR A 369 8.02 -3.62 -0.50
CA TYR A 369 9.36 -3.18 -0.86
C TYR A 369 10.08 -4.11 -1.85
N PHE A 370 9.50 -5.27 -2.21
CA PHE A 370 10.14 -6.20 -3.16
C PHE A 370 9.98 -5.78 -4.61
N ALA A 371 8.76 -5.78 -5.10
CA ALA A 371 8.51 -5.60 -6.52
C ALA A 371 7.88 -4.25 -6.86
N GLY A 372 7.26 -3.56 -5.92
CA GLY A 372 6.56 -2.30 -6.12
C GLY A 372 5.45 -2.09 -5.08
N LEU A 373 4.76 -0.96 -5.18
CA LEU A 373 3.78 -0.52 -4.17
C LEU A 373 2.36 -1.02 -4.45
N ALA A 374 2.12 -1.67 -5.59
CA ALA A 374 0.78 -2.16 -5.92
C ALA A 374 0.40 -3.36 -5.04
N ILE A 375 -0.88 -3.48 -4.75
CA ILE A 375 -1.45 -4.64 -4.01
C ILE A 375 -1.03 -5.95 -4.68
N GLU A 376 -1.09 -5.99 -6.01
CA GLU A 376 -0.67 -7.16 -6.79
C GLU A 376 0.78 -7.54 -6.57
N ASP A 377 1.69 -6.56 -6.42
CA ASP A 377 3.10 -6.84 -6.16
C ASP A 377 3.30 -7.56 -4.81
N CYS A 378 2.50 -7.18 -3.80
CA CYS A 378 2.50 -7.82 -2.48
C CYS A 378 1.99 -9.26 -2.55
N VAL A 379 0.84 -9.46 -3.21
CA VAL A 379 0.20 -10.79 -3.33
C VAL A 379 1.07 -11.73 -4.18
N SER A 380 1.62 -11.23 -5.30
CA SER A 380 2.53 -12.00 -6.16
C SER A 380 3.79 -12.44 -5.42
N ARG A 381 4.39 -11.55 -4.61
CA ARG A 381 5.56 -11.92 -3.80
C ARG A 381 5.21 -13.00 -2.77
N SER A 382 4.05 -12.89 -2.13
CA SER A 382 3.62 -13.89 -1.16
C SER A 382 3.38 -15.27 -1.81
N LEU A 383 2.80 -15.29 -3.01
CA LEU A 383 2.67 -16.53 -3.79
C LEU A 383 4.03 -17.13 -4.17
N GLN A 384 5.00 -16.30 -4.58
CA GLN A 384 6.36 -16.76 -4.91
C GLN A 384 7.05 -17.38 -3.69
N GLU A 385 6.95 -16.75 -2.52
CA GLU A 385 7.54 -17.26 -1.28
C GLU A 385 6.87 -18.56 -0.81
N SER A 386 5.54 -18.67 -0.92
CA SER A 386 4.84 -19.93 -0.64
C SER A 386 5.31 -21.06 -1.57
N ASN A 387 5.42 -20.79 -2.87
CA ASN A 387 5.90 -21.78 -3.85
C ASN A 387 7.37 -22.19 -3.62
N ARG A 388 8.21 -21.25 -3.15
CA ARG A 388 9.61 -21.55 -2.79
C ARG A 388 9.72 -22.51 -1.61
N LEU A 389 8.79 -22.43 -0.68
CA LEU A 389 8.77 -23.26 0.51
C LEU A 389 8.38 -24.72 0.22
N ILE A 390 7.58 -24.97 -0.80
CA ILE A 390 6.99 -26.29 -1.11
C ILE A 390 7.92 -27.13 -2.00
N ARG A 391 8.85 -26.45 -2.69
CA ARG A 391 9.92 -27.12 -3.46
C ARG A 391 11.05 -27.58 -2.56
#